data_39c5bd4cd358214839e4ff41c5e25263
#
_entry.id   39c5bd4cd358214839e4ff41c5e25263
#
_cell.length_a   1.000
_cell.length_b   1.000
_cell.length_c   1.000
_cell.angle_alpha   90.00
_cell.angle_beta   90.00
_cell.angle_gamma   90.00
#
_symmetry.space_group_name_H-M   'P 1'
#
loop_
_entity.id
_entity.type
_entity.pdbx_description
1 polymer ?
#
loop_
_entity_poly.entity_id
_entity_poly.type
_entity_poly.pdbx_seq_one_letter_code
_entity_poly.pdbx_strand_id
1 'polypeptide(L)'
;MISQALVLQENKILMVKQFVQRGDIVWNFPGGEIEDNETPEEACIREVKEETGYNVVIKRLLFKSSNKFTFEAEITSGHLYLDINNEDNQDIIDIDWVSIDEKDKFDTYTAPLMKLLKD
;
A
#
# COMPACT_ATOMS: atom_id res chain seq x y z
N MET A 1 6.24 -4.92 -12.88
CA MET A 1 6.44 -3.70 -12.06
C MET A 1 5.30 -3.57 -11.06
N ILE A 2 5.64 -3.30 -9.85
CA ILE A 2 4.71 -3.10 -8.74
C ILE A 2 4.49 -1.61 -8.53
N SER A 3 3.29 -1.21 -8.14
CA SER A 3 2.97 0.16 -7.75
C SER A 3 2.26 0.11 -6.39
N GLN A 4 2.76 0.88 -5.43
CA GLN A 4 2.23 0.87 -4.07
C GLN A 4 2.08 2.28 -3.52
N ALA A 5 1.25 2.41 -2.48
CA ALA A 5 0.92 3.69 -1.88
C ALA A 5 1.31 3.75 -0.41
N LEU A 6 1.96 4.85 -0.04
CA LEU A 6 2.13 5.26 1.34
C LEU A 6 1.07 6.29 1.66
N VAL A 7 0.15 5.93 2.55
CA VAL A 7 -0.95 6.81 2.96
C VAL A 7 -0.82 7.08 4.44
N LEU A 8 -0.43 8.31 4.78
CA LEU A 8 -0.27 8.74 6.18
C LEU A 8 -1.45 9.60 6.59
N GLN A 9 -2.05 9.28 7.73
CA GLN A 9 -3.15 10.06 8.27
C GLN A 9 -3.12 9.96 9.79
N GLU A 10 -3.01 11.09 10.48
CA GLU A 10 -3.01 11.15 11.94
C GLU A 10 -1.99 10.22 12.59
N ASN A 11 -0.77 10.23 12.06
CA ASN A 11 0.36 9.40 12.54
C ASN A 11 0.13 7.89 12.35
N LYS A 12 -0.75 7.52 11.44
CA LYS A 12 -0.98 6.12 11.09
C LYS A 12 -0.80 5.92 9.60
N ILE A 13 -0.31 4.73 9.25
CA ILE A 13 -0.08 4.31 7.87
C ILE A 13 -1.09 3.22 7.52
N LEU A 14 -1.70 3.35 6.35
CA LEU A 14 -2.61 2.33 5.83
C LEU A 14 -1.79 1.14 5.36
N MET A 15 -2.05 -0.04 5.92
CA MET A 15 -1.28 -1.23 5.61
C MET A 15 -2.16 -2.45 5.41
N VAL A 16 -1.63 -3.42 4.67
CA VAL A 16 -2.25 -4.72 4.47
C VAL A 16 -1.36 -5.80 5.09
N LYS A 17 -1.98 -6.76 5.75
CA LYS A 17 -1.30 -7.91 6.33
C LYS A 17 -1.50 -9.07 5.36
N GLN A 18 -0.40 -9.64 4.87
CA GLN A 18 -0.51 -10.59 3.77
C GLN A 18 0.55 -11.69 3.81
N PHE A 19 0.23 -12.81 3.14
CA PHE A 19 1.22 -13.84 2.85
C PHE A 19 2.10 -13.36 1.69
N VAL A 20 3.40 -13.61 1.80
CA VAL A 20 4.35 -13.36 0.72
C VAL A 20 4.94 -14.68 0.24
N GLN A 21 5.57 -14.68 -0.94
CA GLN A 21 6.03 -15.91 -1.59
C GLN A 21 6.96 -16.77 -0.74
N ARG A 22 7.75 -16.15 0.12
CA ARG A 22 8.65 -16.90 1.00
C ARG A 22 7.94 -17.60 2.18
N GLY A 23 6.59 -17.46 2.24
CA GLY A 23 5.80 -18.14 3.26
C GLY A 23 5.57 -17.36 4.54
N ASP A 24 6.11 -16.15 4.63
CA ASP A 24 5.92 -15.28 5.79
C ASP A 24 4.60 -14.52 5.72
N ILE A 25 4.14 -14.06 6.88
CA ILE A 25 3.03 -13.10 6.98
C ILE A 25 3.66 -11.77 7.37
N VAL A 26 3.42 -10.74 6.55
CA VAL A 26 4.03 -9.43 6.76
C VAL A 26 2.99 -8.32 6.61
N TRP A 27 3.31 -7.15 7.20
CA TRP A 27 2.57 -5.93 6.94
C TRP A 27 3.26 -5.19 5.79
N ASN A 28 2.48 -4.83 4.77
CA ASN A 28 2.97 -4.12 3.58
C ASN A 28 2.09 -2.92 3.28
N PHE A 29 2.62 -2.02 2.44
CA PHE A 29 1.81 -0.95 1.87
C PHE A 29 0.88 -1.55 0.82
N PRO A 30 -0.35 -1.03 0.66
CA PRO A 30 -1.25 -1.53 -0.39
C PRO A 30 -0.67 -1.25 -1.77
N GLY A 31 -0.81 -2.21 -2.67
CA GLY A 31 -0.29 -2.10 -4.03
C GLY A 31 -0.30 -3.45 -4.74
N GLY A 32 0.13 -3.45 -5.98
CA GLY A 32 0.19 -4.67 -6.78
C GLY A 32 0.75 -4.40 -8.18
N GLU A 33 0.59 -5.38 -9.06
CA GLU A 33 1.13 -5.33 -10.42
C GLU A 33 0.48 -4.23 -11.26
N ILE A 34 1.31 -3.53 -12.02
CA ILE A 34 0.84 -2.59 -13.03
C ILE A 34 0.39 -3.42 -14.23
N GLU A 35 -0.85 -3.22 -14.65
CA GLU A 35 -1.42 -3.94 -15.77
C GLU A 35 -1.09 -3.25 -17.09
N ASP A 36 -1.25 -3.99 -18.20
CA ASP A 36 -1.05 -3.43 -19.54
C ASP A 36 -1.98 -2.22 -19.73
N ASN A 37 -1.46 -1.19 -20.38
CA ASN A 37 -2.18 0.05 -20.66
C ASN A 37 -2.51 0.89 -19.42
N GLU A 38 -1.86 0.60 -18.30
CA GLU A 38 -2.05 1.32 -17.04
C GLU A 38 -0.77 2.10 -16.72
N THR A 39 -0.92 3.36 -16.28
CA THR A 39 0.23 4.08 -15.74
C THR A 39 0.50 3.58 -14.31
N PRO A 40 1.72 3.79 -13.77
CA PRO A 40 1.99 3.45 -12.37
C PRO A 40 1.02 4.12 -11.40
N GLU A 41 0.64 5.37 -11.65
CA GLU A 41 -0.31 6.11 -10.83
C GLU A 41 -1.69 5.46 -10.86
N GLU A 42 -2.16 5.09 -12.07
CA GLU A 42 -3.46 4.42 -12.21
C GLU A 42 -3.48 3.08 -11.49
N ALA A 43 -2.40 2.32 -11.62
CA ALA A 43 -2.28 1.04 -10.92
C ALA A 43 -2.32 1.22 -9.40
N CYS A 44 -1.63 2.23 -8.90
CA CYS A 44 -1.60 2.53 -7.48
C CYS A 44 -3.01 2.83 -6.97
N ILE A 45 -3.74 3.70 -7.66
CA ILE A 45 -5.09 4.09 -7.28
C ILE A 45 -6.04 2.88 -7.30
N ARG A 46 -5.94 2.06 -8.34
CA ARG A 46 -6.78 0.86 -8.49
C ARG A 46 -6.49 -0.13 -7.38
N GLU A 47 -5.22 -0.42 -7.10
CA GLU A 47 -4.84 -1.41 -6.09
C GLU A 47 -5.27 -0.98 -4.68
N VAL A 48 -5.09 0.30 -4.35
CA VAL A 48 -5.53 0.80 -3.05
C VAL A 48 -7.03 0.59 -2.88
N LYS A 49 -7.80 0.90 -3.92
CA LYS A 49 -9.26 0.72 -3.87
C LYS A 49 -9.63 -0.75 -3.71
N GLU A 50 -9.01 -1.64 -4.47
CA GLU A 50 -9.29 -3.07 -4.43
C GLU A 50 -8.94 -3.69 -3.08
N GLU A 51 -7.82 -3.26 -2.50
CA GLU A 51 -7.31 -3.88 -1.28
C GLU A 51 -7.85 -3.28 0.00
N THR A 52 -8.18 -1.99 -0.01
CA THR A 52 -8.53 -1.29 1.23
C THR A 52 -9.89 -0.60 1.24
N GLY A 53 -10.52 -0.45 0.08
CA GLY A 53 -11.81 0.23 -0.01
C GLY A 53 -11.72 1.74 -0.18
N TYR A 54 -10.53 2.33 -0.11
CA TYR A 54 -10.37 3.77 -0.20
C TYR A 54 -10.09 4.24 -1.62
N ASN A 55 -10.66 5.39 -1.97
CA ASN A 55 -10.26 6.15 -3.16
C ASN A 55 -9.18 7.13 -2.76
N VAL A 56 -8.13 7.22 -3.56
CA VAL A 56 -7.00 8.10 -3.27
C VAL A 56 -6.62 8.92 -4.49
N VAL A 57 -5.89 10.01 -4.23
CA VAL A 57 -5.18 10.77 -5.27
C VAL A 57 -3.69 10.66 -4.98
N ILE A 58 -2.90 10.66 -6.03
CA ILE A 58 -1.44 10.63 -5.92
C ILE A 58 -0.95 12.03 -5.59
N LYS A 59 -0.13 12.15 -4.56
CA LYS A 59 0.49 13.44 -4.20
C LYS A 59 1.85 13.59 -4.86
N ARG A 60 2.68 12.54 -4.81
CA ARG A 60 4.02 12.58 -5.40
C ARG A 60 4.63 11.18 -5.43
N LEU A 61 5.61 11.01 -6.31
CA LEU A 61 6.44 9.82 -6.31
C LEU A 61 7.48 9.96 -5.20
N LEU A 62 7.51 9.00 -4.28
CA LEU A 62 8.50 8.99 -3.20
C LEU A 62 9.77 8.27 -3.60
N PHE A 63 9.63 7.14 -4.29
CA PHE A 63 10.77 6.31 -4.62
C PHE A 63 10.45 5.40 -5.80
N LYS A 64 11.45 5.17 -6.64
CA LYS A 64 11.35 4.22 -7.74
C LYS A 64 12.58 3.32 -7.72
N SER A 65 12.36 2.01 -7.65
CA SER A 65 13.42 1.02 -7.82
C SER A 65 13.27 0.37 -9.20
N SER A 66 14.09 -0.64 -9.48
CA SER A 66 14.04 -1.33 -10.77
C SER A 66 12.71 -2.06 -11.00
N ASN A 67 11.98 -2.39 -9.94
CA ASN A 67 10.75 -3.20 -10.05
C ASN A 67 9.55 -2.62 -9.31
N LYS A 68 9.67 -1.41 -8.74
CA LYS A 68 8.59 -0.91 -7.88
C LYS A 68 8.55 0.61 -7.86
N PHE A 69 7.34 1.16 -7.96
CA PHE A 69 7.04 2.57 -7.71
C PHE A 69 6.38 2.69 -6.34
N THR A 70 6.79 3.67 -5.56
CA THR A 70 6.18 3.99 -4.26
C THR A 70 5.73 5.44 -4.28
N PHE A 71 4.43 5.63 -4.17
CA PHE A 71 3.81 6.96 -4.19
C PHE A 71 3.31 7.33 -2.82
N GLU A 72 3.37 8.62 -2.50
CA GLU A 72 2.58 9.18 -1.40
C GLU A 72 1.20 9.50 -1.96
N ALA A 73 0.15 9.03 -1.28
CA ALA A 73 -1.22 9.22 -1.73
C ALA A 73 -2.09 9.70 -0.57
N GLU A 74 -3.20 10.33 -0.92
CA GLU A 74 -4.14 10.92 0.04
C GLU A 74 -5.53 10.40 -0.22
N ILE A 75 -6.24 10.04 0.85
CA ILE A 75 -7.61 9.54 0.75
C ILE A 75 -8.55 10.69 0.37
N THR A 76 -9.42 10.44 -0.60
CA THR A 76 -10.46 11.39 -1.01
C THR A 76 -11.85 10.92 -0.61
N SER A 77 -12.08 9.61 -0.55
CA SER A 77 -13.37 9.04 -0.18
C SER A 77 -13.24 7.55 0.09
N GLY A 78 -14.35 6.92 0.43
CA GLY A 78 -14.39 5.50 0.72
C GLY A 78 -14.24 5.22 2.20
N HIS A 79 -14.16 3.95 2.54
CA HIS A 79 -13.96 3.52 3.92
C HIS A 79 -13.18 2.21 3.93
N LEU A 80 -12.57 1.91 5.06
CA LEU A 80 -11.75 0.71 5.23
C LEU A 80 -12.63 -0.53 5.04
N TYR A 81 -12.35 -1.28 4.00
CA TYR A 81 -13.12 -2.47 3.65
C TYR A 81 -12.25 -3.44 2.82
N LEU A 82 -12.14 -4.66 3.30
CA LEU A 82 -11.45 -5.73 2.57
C LEU A 82 -12.48 -6.66 1.95
N ASP A 83 -12.53 -6.71 0.63
CA ASP A 83 -13.42 -7.61 -0.11
C ASP A 83 -12.78 -8.99 -0.18
N ILE A 84 -13.20 -9.88 0.72
CA ILE A 84 -12.67 -11.24 0.81
C ILE A 84 -13.09 -12.11 -0.37
N ASN A 85 -14.10 -11.68 -1.13
CA ASN A 85 -14.56 -12.41 -2.30
C ASN A 85 -13.81 -12.03 -3.58
N ASN A 86 -12.97 -11.00 -3.53
CA ASN A 86 -12.13 -10.62 -4.66
C ASN A 86 -10.94 -11.56 -4.73
N GLU A 87 -10.78 -12.26 -5.84
CA GLU A 87 -9.69 -13.24 -6.02
C GLU A 87 -8.31 -12.59 -5.88
N ASP A 88 -8.17 -11.32 -6.23
CA ASP A 88 -6.91 -10.61 -6.14
C ASP A 88 -6.51 -10.32 -4.69
N ASN A 89 -7.44 -10.46 -3.75
CA ASN A 89 -7.18 -10.24 -2.32
C ASN A 89 -6.93 -11.53 -1.55
N GLN A 90 -6.73 -12.66 -2.24
CA GLN A 90 -6.60 -13.97 -1.58
C GLN A 90 -5.45 -14.04 -0.59
N ASP A 91 -4.37 -13.29 -0.84
CA ASP A 91 -3.21 -13.29 0.05
C ASP A 91 -3.33 -12.31 1.20
N ILE A 92 -4.37 -11.49 1.22
CA ILE A 92 -4.55 -10.46 2.26
C ILE A 92 -5.39 -11.04 3.39
N ILE A 93 -4.82 -10.98 4.60
CA ILE A 93 -5.47 -11.50 5.82
C ILE A 93 -6.22 -10.39 6.54
N ASP A 94 -5.65 -9.17 6.53
CA ASP A 94 -6.19 -8.05 7.30
C ASP A 94 -5.75 -6.74 6.67
N ILE A 95 -6.47 -5.67 6.95
CA ILE A 95 -6.13 -4.30 6.58
C ILE A 95 -6.31 -3.44 7.82
N ASP A 96 -5.42 -2.47 8.02
CA ASP A 96 -5.49 -1.65 9.21
C ASP A 96 -4.69 -0.36 9.05
N TRP A 97 -4.98 0.58 9.92
CA TRP A 97 -4.18 1.78 10.13
C TRP A 97 -3.17 1.47 11.23
N VAL A 98 -1.89 1.46 10.87
CA VAL A 98 -0.81 1.10 11.79
C VAL A 98 -0.09 2.35 12.24
N SER A 99 0.00 2.55 13.57
CA SER A 99 0.72 3.69 14.13
C SER A 99 2.18 3.66 13.69
N ILE A 100 2.73 4.83 13.34
CA ILE A 100 4.14 4.94 12.97
C ILE A 100 5.07 4.55 14.13
N ASP A 101 4.54 4.48 15.34
CA ASP A 101 5.30 4.09 16.54
C ASP A 101 5.32 2.57 16.75
N GLU A 102 4.52 1.80 16.02
CA GLU A 102 4.52 0.34 16.10
C GLU A 102 5.64 -0.23 15.22
N LYS A 103 6.87 -0.04 15.66
CA LYS A 103 8.06 -0.32 14.84
C LYS A 103 8.19 -1.78 14.44
N ASP A 104 7.62 -2.69 15.20
CA ASP A 104 7.64 -4.12 14.91
C ASP A 104 6.83 -4.47 13.65
N LYS A 105 5.95 -3.59 13.19
CA LYS A 105 5.16 -3.80 11.98
C LYS A 105 5.81 -3.26 10.72
N PHE A 106 6.95 -2.58 10.87
CA PHE A 106 7.71 -2.04 9.72
C PHE A 106 9.03 -2.80 9.63
N ASP A 107 9.18 -3.54 8.55
CA ASP A 107 10.36 -4.39 8.32
C ASP A 107 11.43 -3.67 7.48
N THR A 108 12.42 -4.41 6.99
CA THR A 108 13.51 -3.85 6.20
C THR A 108 13.04 -3.34 4.84
N TYR A 109 11.85 -3.73 4.39
CA TYR A 109 11.29 -3.28 3.12
C TYR A 109 10.42 -2.03 3.27
N THR A 110 9.76 -1.87 4.42
CA THR A 110 8.81 -0.77 4.63
C THR A 110 9.42 0.40 5.43
N ALA A 111 10.22 0.11 6.44
CA ALA A 111 10.76 1.15 7.31
C ALA A 111 11.56 2.23 6.57
N PRO A 112 12.44 1.89 5.61
CA PRO A 112 13.20 2.93 4.91
C PRO A 112 12.31 3.89 4.11
N LEU A 113 11.19 3.41 3.57
CA LEU A 113 10.29 4.23 2.77
C LEU A 113 9.52 5.21 3.64
N MET A 114 9.27 4.86 4.90
CA MET A 114 8.61 5.75 5.86
C MET A 114 9.38 7.05 6.07
N LYS A 115 10.70 6.99 5.97
CA LYS A 115 11.55 8.17 6.17
C LYS A 115 11.38 9.20 5.07
N LEU A 116 10.86 8.78 3.91
CA LEU A 116 10.67 9.66 2.77
C LEU A 116 9.40 10.52 2.90
N LEU A 117 8.56 10.23 3.89
CA LEU A 117 7.35 11.02 4.13
C LEU A 117 7.64 12.37 4.78
N LYS A 118 8.84 12.61 5.19
CA LYS A 118 9.21 13.92 5.73
C LYS A 118 9.09 14.96 4.64
N ASP A 119 8.49 16.05 5.00
CA ASP A 119 8.28 17.18 4.09
C ASP A 119 9.53 17.93 3.74
#